data_7fe9881ec713efe58c78ad79c1667d1b
#
_entry.id   7fe9881ec713efe58c78ad79c1667d1b
#
_cell.length_a   1.000
_cell.length_b   1.000
_cell.length_c   1.000
_cell.angle_alpha   90.00
_cell.angle_beta   90.00
_cell.angle_gamma   90.00
#
_symmetry.space_group_name_H-M   'P 1'
#
loop_
_entity.id
_entity.type
_entity.pdbx_description
1 polymer ?
#
loop_
_entity_poly.entity_id
_entity_poly.type
_entity_poly.pdbx_seq_one_letter_code
_entity_poly.pdbx_strand_id
1 'polypeptide(L)'
;MQATFFLEKEVRKMFKKNDTVLYSSEGVCVVNDITQRQFKDRIMQYYVLKPVYKEGATVFVPVENKDLVAKMKRILSVEDIHQLIEDMPNQTIEWIDNDNLRKDKYREILRNGSRKQLIQLIRTIYLKQEELKKIGKKIHATDDNIFKEAEKILYEEFAYVLNIHKEEVVPFIFHQIELKEKS
;
A
#
# COMPACT_ATOMS: atom_id res chain seq x y z
N MET A 1 -16.60 6.96 -33.02
CA MET A 1 -16.20 7.91 -31.96
C MET A 1 -16.14 7.31 -30.55
N GLN A 2 -16.96 6.31 -30.19
CA GLN A 2 -16.93 5.66 -28.86
C GLN A 2 -15.74 4.69 -28.64
N ALA A 3 -15.29 3.98 -29.67
CA ALA A 3 -14.18 3.02 -29.56
C ALA A 3 -12.83 3.70 -29.26
N THR A 4 -12.59 4.89 -29.79
CA THR A 4 -11.35 5.67 -29.58
C THR A 4 -11.26 6.17 -28.13
N PHE A 5 -12.39 6.52 -27.52
CA PHE A 5 -12.44 7.00 -26.12
C PHE A 5 -12.19 5.88 -25.12
N PHE A 6 -12.62 4.64 -25.43
CA PHE A 6 -12.33 3.45 -24.59
C PHE A 6 -10.86 3.03 -24.68
N LEU A 7 -10.25 3.11 -25.87
CA LEU A 7 -8.82 2.83 -26.09
C LEU A 7 -7.92 3.86 -25.36
N GLU A 8 -8.28 5.14 -25.35
CA GLU A 8 -7.55 6.15 -24.60
C GLU A 8 -7.63 5.98 -23.08
N LYS A 9 -8.74 5.45 -22.53
CA LYS A 9 -8.87 5.12 -21.12
C LYS A 9 -8.04 3.88 -20.72
N GLU A 10 -7.93 2.90 -21.61
CA GLU A 10 -7.06 1.72 -21.36
C GLU A 10 -5.57 2.06 -21.49
N VAL A 11 -5.21 2.91 -22.45
CA VAL A 11 -3.81 3.39 -22.65
C VAL A 11 -3.31 4.20 -21.44
N ARG A 12 -4.18 4.89 -20.69
CA ARG A 12 -3.80 5.60 -19.46
C ARG A 12 -3.40 4.69 -18.29
N LYS A 13 -3.59 3.37 -18.37
CA LYS A 13 -3.23 2.39 -17.34
C LYS A 13 -1.91 1.65 -17.60
N MET A 14 -1.25 1.86 -18.71
CA MET A 14 0.03 1.20 -18.98
C MET A 14 1.17 1.90 -18.24
N PHE A 15 1.90 1.13 -17.44
CA PHE A 15 3.12 1.58 -16.81
C PHE A 15 4.28 1.52 -17.81
N LYS A 16 5.27 2.41 -17.63
CA LYS A 16 6.48 2.48 -18.44
C LYS A 16 7.69 2.07 -17.61
N LYS A 17 8.78 1.76 -18.29
CA LYS A 17 10.08 1.58 -17.65
C LYS A 17 10.43 2.83 -16.82
N ASN A 18 10.95 2.62 -15.61
CA ASN A 18 11.26 3.60 -14.58
C ASN A 18 10.04 4.21 -13.85
N ASP A 19 8.81 3.81 -14.17
CA ASP A 19 7.66 4.17 -13.33
C ASP A 19 7.83 3.52 -11.95
N THR A 20 7.46 4.26 -10.91
CA THR A 20 7.41 3.71 -9.54
C THR A 20 5.95 3.41 -9.18
N VAL A 21 5.74 2.24 -8.60
CA VAL A 21 4.42 1.73 -8.23
C VAL A 21 4.43 1.14 -6.83
N LEU A 22 3.31 1.18 -6.15
CA LEU A 22 3.06 0.34 -4.99
C LEU A 22 2.41 -0.96 -5.49
N TYR A 23 3.04 -2.11 -5.22
CA TYR A 23 2.55 -3.41 -5.67
C TYR A 23 2.24 -4.32 -4.49
N SER A 24 0.98 -4.35 -4.05
CA SER A 24 0.50 -5.27 -3.00
C SER A 24 1.49 -5.37 -1.81
N SER A 25 1.75 -6.57 -1.30
CA SER A 25 2.69 -6.85 -0.21
C SER A 25 4.19 -6.70 -0.56
N GLU A 26 4.51 -6.48 -1.85
CA GLU A 26 5.90 -6.24 -2.25
C GLU A 26 6.36 -4.80 -1.93
N GLY A 27 5.42 -3.90 -1.64
CA GLY A 27 5.71 -2.51 -1.33
C GLY A 27 6.05 -1.67 -2.56
N VAL A 28 6.90 -0.67 -2.39
CA VAL A 28 7.36 0.22 -3.46
C VAL A 28 8.27 -0.54 -4.42
N CYS A 29 7.91 -0.52 -5.70
CA CYS A 29 8.65 -1.18 -6.77
C CYS A 29 8.92 -0.21 -7.92
N VAL A 30 10.06 -0.34 -8.57
CA VAL A 30 10.36 0.32 -9.85
C VAL A 30 10.07 -0.65 -10.99
N VAL A 31 9.38 -0.20 -12.03
CA VAL A 31 9.25 -0.93 -13.30
C VAL A 31 10.60 -0.91 -13.99
N ASN A 32 11.41 -1.92 -13.75
CA ASN A 32 12.78 -2.00 -14.27
C ASN A 32 12.80 -2.25 -15.78
N ASP A 33 11.85 -3.05 -16.26
CA ASP A 33 11.75 -3.39 -17.68
C ASP A 33 10.34 -3.88 -18.05
N ILE A 34 10.06 -3.95 -19.35
CA ILE A 34 8.89 -4.61 -19.92
C ILE A 34 9.41 -5.61 -20.94
N THR A 35 9.36 -6.90 -20.59
CA THR A 35 10.01 -7.97 -21.36
C THR A 35 9.01 -8.97 -21.89
N GLN A 36 9.38 -9.64 -22.99
CA GLN A 36 8.63 -10.77 -23.52
C GLN A 36 9.29 -12.07 -23.06
N ARG A 37 8.48 -13.01 -22.64
CA ARG A 37 8.94 -14.36 -22.28
C ARG A 37 8.04 -15.42 -22.92
N GLN A 38 8.66 -16.50 -23.36
CA GLN A 38 7.92 -17.67 -23.81
C GLN A 38 7.38 -18.43 -22.60
N PHE A 39 6.07 -18.62 -22.58
CA PHE A 39 5.39 -19.44 -21.59
C PHE A 39 4.56 -20.49 -22.31
N LYS A 40 5.00 -21.75 -22.26
CA LYS A 40 4.50 -22.85 -23.10
C LYS A 40 4.59 -22.42 -24.59
N ASP A 41 3.47 -22.45 -25.33
CA ASP A 41 3.39 -22.16 -26.76
C ASP A 41 3.04 -20.69 -27.07
N ARG A 42 3.10 -19.78 -26.06
CA ARG A 42 2.74 -18.37 -26.21
C ARG A 42 3.85 -17.46 -25.74
N ILE A 43 4.04 -16.35 -26.46
CA ILE A 43 4.88 -15.24 -26.02
C ILE A 43 3.99 -14.33 -25.17
N MET A 44 4.39 -14.07 -23.94
CA MET A 44 3.68 -13.19 -23.01
C MET A 44 4.56 -12.02 -22.60
N GLN A 45 3.96 -10.85 -22.47
CA GLN A 45 4.65 -9.65 -22.01
C GLN A 45 4.50 -9.49 -20.49
N TYR A 46 5.57 -9.08 -19.82
CA TYR A 46 5.63 -8.91 -18.38
C TYR A 46 6.21 -7.56 -18.00
N TYR A 47 5.62 -6.89 -17.01
CA TYR A 47 6.32 -5.89 -16.23
C TYR A 47 7.32 -6.59 -15.32
N VAL A 48 8.56 -6.11 -15.32
CA VAL A 48 9.63 -6.58 -14.43
C VAL A 48 9.77 -5.57 -13.30
N LEU A 49 9.25 -5.90 -12.13
CA LEU A 49 9.28 -5.02 -10.97
C LEU A 49 10.47 -5.35 -10.08
N LYS A 50 11.17 -4.33 -9.62
CA LYS A 50 12.22 -4.40 -8.61
C LYS A 50 11.74 -3.71 -7.34
N PRO A 51 11.44 -4.47 -6.25
CA PRO A 51 11.14 -3.87 -4.96
C PRO A 51 12.31 -3.03 -4.45
N VAL A 52 12.02 -1.81 -4.02
CA VAL A 52 13.05 -0.85 -3.56
C VAL A 52 13.69 -1.30 -2.23
N TYR A 53 12.89 -1.89 -1.35
CA TYR A 53 13.31 -2.27 -0.01
C TYR A 53 13.56 -3.79 0.18
N LYS A 54 13.61 -4.56 -0.93
CA LYS A 54 13.94 -6.00 -0.90
C LYS A 54 15.03 -6.28 -1.93
N GLU A 55 16.26 -6.21 -1.47
CA GLU A 55 17.43 -6.41 -2.33
C GLU A 55 17.38 -7.78 -3.02
N GLY A 56 17.76 -7.82 -4.30
CA GLY A 56 17.79 -9.04 -5.11
C GLY A 56 16.42 -9.57 -5.57
N ALA A 57 15.31 -9.06 -5.02
CA ALA A 57 13.98 -9.52 -5.43
C ALA A 57 13.59 -9.02 -6.83
N THR A 58 12.84 -9.85 -7.54
CA THR A 58 12.26 -9.49 -8.86
C THR A 58 10.86 -10.09 -8.96
N VAL A 59 9.90 -9.29 -9.35
CA VAL A 59 8.52 -9.70 -9.53
C VAL A 59 8.13 -9.54 -11.01
N PHE A 60 7.50 -10.57 -11.57
CA PHE A 60 7.01 -10.55 -12.94
C PHE A 60 5.49 -10.47 -12.94
N VAL A 61 4.94 -9.40 -13.51
CA VAL A 61 3.50 -9.18 -13.61
C VAL A 61 3.09 -9.29 -15.07
N PRO A 62 2.31 -10.33 -15.47
CA PRO A 62 1.84 -10.46 -16.85
C PRO A 62 0.98 -9.26 -17.23
N VAL A 63 1.32 -8.59 -18.33
CA VAL A 63 0.61 -7.37 -18.80
C VAL A 63 -0.86 -7.66 -19.11
N GLU A 64 -1.16 -8.86 -19.61
CA GLU A 64 -2.51 -9.29 -19.97
C GLU A 64 -3.37 -9.66 -18.75
N ASN A 65 -2.76 -9.90 -17.58
CA ASN A 65 -3.51 -10.23 -16.36
C ASN A 65 -4.01 -8.95 -15.68
N LYS A 66 -5.24 -8.56 -16.03
CA LYS A 66 -5.87 -7.33 -15.54
C LYS A 66 -5.95 -7.26 -14.01
N ASP A 67 -6.15 -8.40 -13.33
CA ASP A 67 -6.25 -8.46 -11.86
C ASP A 67 -4.90 -8.19 -11.19
N LEU A 68 -3.81 -8.72 -11.74
CA LEU A 68 -2.47 -8.46 -11.24
C LEU A 68 -2.01 -7.04 -11.57
N VAL A 69 -2.30 -6.55 -12.77
CA VAL A 69 -1.99 -5.16 -13.18
C VAL A 69 -2.79 -4.15 -12.35
N ALA A 70 -4.04 -4.45 -11.99
CA ALA A 70 -4.85 -3.59 -11.12
C ALA A 70 -4.26 -3.41 -9.69
N LYS A 71 -3.40 -4.34 -9.25
CA LYS A 71 -2.67 -4.24 -7.97
C LYS A 71 -1.44 -3.33 -8.06
N MET A 72 -1.01 -2.97 -9.26
CA MET A 72 0.04 -1.97 -9.48
C MET A 72 -0.60 -0.58 -9.32
N LYS A 73 -0.43 0.05 -8.18
CA LYS A 73 -0.95 1.39 -7.89
C LYS A 73 0.16 2.42 -8.07
N ARG A 74 -0.16 3.57 -8.68
CA ARG A 74 0.78 4.70 -8.70
C ARG A 74 1.10 5.11 -7.27
N ILE A 75 2.35 5.49 -7.03
CA ILE A 75 2.74 6.07 -5.73
C ILE A 75 2.05 7.41 -5.53
N LEU A 76 1.91 7.79 -4.26
CA LEU A 76 1.35 9.09 -3.87
C LEU A 76 2.28 10.23 -4.28
N SER A 77 1.73 11.44 -4.38
CA SER A 77 2.52 12.67 -4.36
C SER A 77 2.84 13.09 -2.92
N VAL A 78 3.73 14.04 -2.75
CA VAL A 78 4.03 14.64 -1.43
C VAL A 78 2.76 15.30 -0.86
N GLU A 79 2.00 15.98 -1.69
CA GLU A 79 0.74 16.65 -1.34
C GLU A 79 -0.32 15.64 -0.89
N ASP A 80 -0.44 14.49 -1.58
CA ASP A 80 -1.35 13.41 -1.19
C ASP A 80 -0.99 12.85 0.19
N ILE A 81 0.32 12.72 0.50
CA ILE A 81 0.79 12.25 1.81
C ILE A 81 0.42 13.24 2.90
N HIS A 82 0.67 14.54 2.69
CA HIS A 82 0.27 15.57 3.66
C HIS A 82 -1.22 15.53 3.92
N GLN A 83 -2.06 15.46 2.88
CA GLN A 83 -3.50 15.39 3.03
C GLN A 83 -3.95 14.14 3.79
N LEU A 84 -3.34 12.99 3.50
CA LEU A 84 -3.63 11.73 4.22
C LEU A 84 -3.27 11.84 5.72
N ILE A 85 -2.13 12.46 6.05
CA ILE A 85 -1.71 12.67 7.44
C ILE A 85 -2.68 13.60 8.16
N GLU A 86 -3.10 14.66 7.51
CA GLU A 86 -4.07 15.61 8.07
C GLU A 86 -5.42 14.95 8.42
N ASP A 87 -5.85 13.99 7.61
CA ASP A 87 -7.10 13.27 7.81
C ASP A 87 -6.98 12.12 8.83
N MET A 88 -5.75 11.69 9.21
CA MET A 88 -5.52 10.54 10.10
C MET A 88 -6.25 10.60 11.45
N PRO A 89 -6.31 11.74 12.17
CA PRO A 89 -6.82 11.76 13.54
C PRO A 89 -8.25 11.26 13.71
N ASN A 90 -9.06 11.31 12.64
CA ASN A 90 -10.50 11.02 12.71
C ASN A 90 -10.89 9.73 11.95
N GLN A 91 -9.92 8.91 11.51
CA GLN A 91 -10.20 7.78 10.64
C GLN A 91 -10.01 6.45 11.34
N THR A 92 -11.12 5.75 11.60
CA THR A 92 -11.13 4.36 12.08
C THR A 92 -12.14 3.55 11.29
N ILE A 93 -12.02 2.23 11.35
CA ILE A 93 -13.06 1.29 10.98
C ILE A 93 -13.60 0.62 12.22
N GLU A 94 -14.80 0.04 12.14
CA GLU A 94 -15.38 -0.68 13.25
C GLU A 94 -14.53 -1.91 13.61
N TRP A 95 -14.31 -2.15 14.92
CA TRP A 95 -13.67 -3.37 15.40
C TRP A 95 -14.60 -4.56 15.19
N ILE A 96 -14.09 -5.62 14.58
CA ILE A 96 -14.83 -6.85 14.33
C ILE A 96 -14.47 -7.87 15.41
N ASP A 97 -15.43 -8.23 16.28
CA ASP A 97 -15.18 -9.14 17.41
C ASP A 97 -14.90 -10.58 16.96
N ASN A 98 -15.51 -11.02 15.87
CA ASN A 98 -15.23 -12.35 15.31
C ASN A 98 -13.85 -12.40 14.67
N ASP A 99 -12.93 -13.17 15.26
CA ASP A 99 -11.52 -13.26 14.85
C ASP A 99 -11.32 -13.71 13.40
N ASN A 100 -12.10 -14.67 12.91
CA ASN A 100 -11.97 -15.17 11.55
C ASN A 100 -12.43 -14.12 10.53
N LEU A 101 -13.60 -13.52 10.77
CA LEU A 101 -14.14 -12.46 9.92
C LEU A 101 -13.22 -11.24 9.91
N ARG A 102 -12.69 -10.83 11.08
CA ARG A 102 -11.75 -9.73 11.21
C ARG A 102 -10.49 -9.99 10.40
N LYS A 103 -9.87 -11.16 10.57
CA LYS A 103 -8.68 -11.59 9.84
C LYS A 103 -8.89 -11.54 8.33
N ASP A 104 -10.00 -12.04 7.83
CA ASP A 104 -10.29 -12.08 6.39
C ASP A 104 -10.47 -10.67 5.83
N LYS A 105 -11.27 -9.83 6.50
CA LYS A 105 -11.47 -8.42 6.11
C LYS A 105 -10.18 -7.61 6.14
N TYR A 106 -9.40 -7.74 7.21
CA TYR A 106 -8.16 -6.98 7.35
C TYR A 106 -7.09 -7.41 6.34
N ARG A 107 -7.02 -8.70 6.02
CA ARG A 107 -6.15 -9.20 4.94
C ARG A 107 -6.60 -8.74 3.56
N GLU A 108 -7.90 -8.57 3.35
CA GLU A 108 -8.41 -7.98 2.12
C GLU A 108 -7.97 -6.51 1.97
N ILE A 109 -8.03 -5.73 3.06
CA ILE A 109 -7.52 -4.35 3.07
C ILE A 109 -6.03 -4.32 2.74
N LEU A 110 -5.23 -5.21 3.32
CA LEU A 110 -3.79 -5.30 3.00
C LEU A 110 -3.54 -5.55 1.50
N ARG A 111 -4.34 -6.42 0.88
CA ARG A 111 -4.16 -6.82 -0.52
C ARG A 111 -4.69 -5.80 -1.51
N ASN A 112 -5.84 -5.23 -1.24
CA ASN A 112 -6.63 -4.47 -2.21
C ASN A 112 -7.02 -3.07 -1.73
N GLY A 113 -6.87 -2.75 -0.45
CA GLY A 113 -7.31 -1.51 0.17
C GLY A 113 -6.64 -0.25 -0.39
N SER A 114 -7.34 0.86 -0.28
CA SER A 114 -6.75 2.19 -0.51
C SER A 114 -5.81 2.58 0.63
N ARG A 115 -4.96 3.62 0.44
CA ARG A 115 -4.11 4.16 1.52
C ARG A 115 -4.95 4.62 2.71
N LYS A 116 -6.10 5.22 2.44
CA LYS A 116 -7.07 5.59 3.48
C LYS A 116 -7.50 4.39 4.31
N GLN A 117 -7.84 3.27 3.68
CA GLN A 117 -8.23 2.04 4.38
C GLN A 117 -7.06 1.44 5.19
N LEU A 118 -5.82 1.53 4.69
CA LEU A 118 -4.63 1.11 5.44
C LEU A 118 -4.44 1.96 6.70
N ILE A 119 -4.60 3.28 6.60
CA ILE A 119 -4.54 4.21 7.75
C ILE A 119 -5.63 3.87 8.77
N GLN A 120 -6.86 3.69 8.32
CA GLN A 120 -7.98 3.31 9.18
C GLN A 120 -7.72 1.99 9.91
N LEU A 121 -7.15 1.01 9.21
CA LEU A 121 -6.78 -0.30 9.76
C LEU A 121 -5.70 -0.15 10.83
N ILE A 122 -4.61 0.56 10.52
CA ILE A 122 -3.50 0.82 11.46
C ILE A 122 -4.05 1.48 12.73
N ARG A 123 -4.84 2.55 12.58
CA ARG A 123 -5.39 3.28 13.71
C ARG A 123 -6.35 2.43 14.56
N THR A 124 -7.21 1.65 13.91
CA THR A 124 -8.16 0.78 14.61
C THR A 124 -7.44 -0.26 15.47
N ILE A 125 -6.41 -0.91 14.91
CA ILE A 125 -5.63 -1.92 15.65
C ILE A 125 -4.82 -1.23 16.76
N TYR A 126 -4.21 -0.08 16.51
CA TYR A 126 -3.47 0.69 17.51
C TYR A 126 -4.36 1.06 18.73
N LEU A 127 -5.55 1.60 18.48
CA LEU A 127 -6.48 1.93 19.56
C LEU A 127 -6.88 0.70 20.38
N LYS A 128 -7.07 -0.44 19.72
CA LYS A 128 -7.37 -1.70 20.40
C LYS A 128 -6.19 -2.22 21.22
N GLN A 129 -4.96 -2.06 20.73
CA GLN A 129 -3.75 -2.37 21.50
C GLN A 129 -3.66 -1.54 22.79
N GLU A 130 -3.91 -0.22 22.68
CA GLU A 130 -3.89 0.67 23.85
C GLU A 130 -5.01 0.37 24.85
N GLU A 131 -6.21 0.02 24.39
CA GLU A 131 -7.31 -0.44 25.25
C GLU A 131 -6.92 -1.70 26.02
N LEU A 132 -6.40 -2.73 25.33
CA LEU A 132 -6.00 -4.00 25.94
C LEU A 132 -4.83 -3.82 26.91
N LYS A 133 -3.87 -2.98 26.59
CA LYS A 133 -2.72 -2.66 27.43
C LYS A 133 -3.13 -2.08 28.79
N LYS A 134 -4.16 -1.22 28.84
CA LYS A 134 -4.71 -0.68 30.10
C LYS A 134 -5.22 -1.74 31.07
N ILE A 135 -5.65 -2.89 30.55
CA ILE A 135 -6.15 -4.03 31.34
C ILE A 135 -5.14 -5.19 31.40
N GLY A 136 -3.87 -4.92 31.09
CA GLY A 136 -2.78 -5.92 31.16
C GLY A 136 -2.87 -7.04 30.12
N LYS A 137 -3.65 -6.86 29.05
CA LYS A 137 -3.80 -7.83 27.95
C LYS A 137 -3.01 -7.41 26.72
N LYS A 138 -2.66 -8.39 25.89
CA LYS A 138 -2.03 -8.18 24.58
C LYS A 138 -3.04 -8.41 23.46
N ILE A 139 -2.85 -7.74 22.34
CA ILE A 139 -3.60 -8.02 21.12
C ILE A 139 -3.24 -9.40 20.56
N HIS A 140 -4.14 -9.98 19.79
CA HIS A 140 -3.90 -11.28 19.15
C HIS A 140 -2.73 -11.19 18.16
N ALA A 141 -1.87 -12.22 18.13
CA ALA A 141 -0.67 -12.23 17.27
C ALA A 141 -0.98 -12.03 15.76
N THR A 142 -2.14 -12.52 15.32
CA THR A 142 -2.60 -12.30 13.94
C THR A 142 -2.86 -10.83 13.64
N ASP A 143 -3.50 -10.10 14.56
CA ASP A 143 -3.80 -8.67 14.39
C ASP A 143 -2.52 -7.82 14.47
N ASP A 144 -1.59 -8.18 15.35
CA ASP A 144 -0.27 -7.54 15.45
C ASP A 144 0.55 -7.71 14.15
N ASN A 145 0.50 -8.89 13.53
CA ASN A 145 1.17 -9.12 12.25
C ASN A 145 0.53 -8.31 11.11
N ILE A 146 -0.81 -8.23 11.08
CA ILE A 146 -1.55 -7.41 10.11
C ILE A 146 -1.22 -5.93 10.29
N PHE A 147 -1.15 -5.46 11.53
CA PHE A 147 -0.75 -4.10 11.88
C PHE A 147 0.64 -3.76 11.33
N LYS A 148 1.65 -4.58 11.64
CA LYS A 148 3.02 -4.40 11.16
C LYS A 148 3.13 -4.44 9.63
N GLU A 149 2.36 -5.30 8.98
CA GLU A 149 2.34 -5.37 7.51
C GLU A 149 1.70 -4.11 6.90
N ALA A 150 0.61 -3.60 7.48
CA ALA A 150 -0.03 -2.37 7.04
C ALA A 150 0.90 -1.14 7.20
N GLU A 151 1.54 -1.01 8.37
CA GLU A 151 2.55 0.02 8.63
C GLU A 151 3.68 -0.05 7.62
N LYS A 152 4.23 -1.24 7.40
CA LYS A 152 5.32 -1.44 6.46
C LYS A 152 4.96 -0.95 5.05
N ILE A 153 3.79 -1.33 4.53
CA ILE A 153 3.35 -0.92 3.19
C ILE A 153 3.24 0.60 3.09
N LEU A 154 2.61 1.24 4.07
CA LEU A 154 2.37 2.68 4.07
C LEU A 154 3.67 3.47 4.29
N TYR A 155 4.48 3.07 5.27
CA TYR A 155 5.69 3.81 5.65
C TYR A 155 6.81 3.65 4.63
N GLU A 156 6.91 2.53 3.93
CA GLU A 156 7.83 2.37 2.80
C GLU A 156 7.48 3.33 1.65
N GLU A 157 6.18 3.52 1.36
CA GLU A 157 5.74 4.48 0.36
C GLU A 157 6.04 5.93 0.80
N PHE A 158 5.72 6.27 2.05
CA PHE A 158 5.99 7.61 2.58
C PHE A 158 7.48 7.93 2.61
N ALA A 159 8.30 7.02 3.10
CA ALA A 159 9.76 7.18 3.13
C ALA A 159 10.33 7.41 1.72
N TYR A 160 9.86 6.64 0.74
CA TYR A 160 10.31 6.77 -0.64
C TYR A 160 9.91 8.13 -1.25
N VAL A 161 8.64 8.53 -1.10
CA VAL A 161 8.11 9.77 -1.71
C VAL A 161 8.68 11.02 -1.04
N LEU A 162 8.80 11.00 0.30
CA LEU A 162 9.34 12.12 1.08
C LEU A 162 10.87 12.17 1.08
N ASN A 163 11.53 11.14 0.51
CA ASN A 163 12.98 10.98 0.51
C ASN A 163 13.60 11.07 1.91
N ILE A 164 13.01 10.35 2.87
CA ILE A 164 13.47 10.22 4.26
C ILE A 164 13.72 8.75 4.60
N HIS A 165 14.40 8.46 5.72
CA HIS A 165 14.54 7.10 6.22
C HIS A 165 13.22 6.57 6.79
N LYS A 166 13.00 5.25 6.77
CA LYS A 166 11.74 4.65 7.29
C LYS A 166 11.50 4.96 8.76
N GLU A 167 12.56 5.06 9.53
CA GLU A 167 12.55 5.39 10.96
C GLU A 167 12.08 6.83 11.22
N GLU A 168 12.19 7.70 10.23
CA GLU A 168 11.77 9.11 10.32
C GLU A 168 10.29 9.32 9.99
N VAL A 169 9.62 8.33 9.39
CA VAL A 169 8.23 8.46 8.94
C VAL A 169 7.28 8.71 10.11
N VAL A 170 7.41 7.95 11.20
CA VAL A 170 6.53 8.12 12.37
C VAL A 170 6.75 9.47 13.05
N PRO A 171 8.00 9.90 13.37
CA PRO A 171 8.27 11.26 13.84
C PRO A 171 7.72 12.34 12.91
N PHE A 172 7.86 12.19 11.60
CA PHE A 172 7.33 13.13 10.61
C PHE A 172 5.81 13.24 10.70
N ILE A 173 5.08 12.11 10.76
CA ILE A 173 3.61 12.09 10.90
C ILE A 173 3.17 12.86 12.15
N PHE A 174 3.79 12.57 13.31
CA PHE A 174 3.46 13.26 14.56
C PHE A 174 3.70 14.76 14.46
N HIS A 175 4.82 15.17 13.90
CA HIS A 175 5.14 16.58 13.71
C HIS A 175 4.11 17.31 12.83
N GLN A 176 3.66 16.71 11.75
CA GLN A 176 2.63 17.28 10.86
C GLN A 176 1.28 17.42 11.59
N ILE A 177 0.87 16.45 12.39
CA ILE A 177 -0.36 16.50 13.18
C ILE A 177 -0.29 17.63 14.22
N GLU A 178 0.83 17.76 14.96
CA GLU A 178 1.03 18.83 15.95
C GLU A 178 1.03 20.23 15.34
N LEU A 179 1.60 20.40 14.15
CA LEU A 179 1.57 21.70 13.44
C LEU A 179 0.14 22.13 13.13
N LYS A 180 -0.71 21.17 12.72
CA LYS A 180 -2.12 21.46 12.42
C LYS A 180 -2.94 21.82 13.67
N GLU A 181 -2.69 21.16 14.81
CA GLU A 181 -3.41 21.46 16.06
C GLU A 181 -3.07 22.85 16.63
N LYS A 182 -1.95 23.45 16.21
CA LYS A 182 -1.50 24.78 16.63
C LYS A 182 -1.88 25.90 15.66
N SER A 183 -2.45 25.57 14.51
CA SER A 183 -2.86 26.52 13.45
C SER A 183 -4.34 26.82 13.51
#